data_5eac37b7c9a5ed98ff8ff9ed5af30664
#
_entry.id   5eac37b7c9a5ed98ff8ff9ed5af30664
#
_cell.length_a   1.000
_cell.length_b   1.000
_cell.length_c   1.000
_cell.angle_alpha   90.00
_cell.angle_beta   90.00
_cell.angle_gamma   90.00
#
_symmetry.space_group_name_H-M   'P 1'
#
loop_
_entity.id
_entity.type
_entity.pdbx_description
1 polymer ?
#
loop_
_entity_poly.entity_id
_entity_poly.type
_entity_poly.pdbx_seq_one_letter_code
_entity_poly.pdbx_strand_id
1 'polypeptide(L)'
;MEFKMIQKEIQLQSRGWIPTFHDITIDIHKMVQESGIQNGTVSVVSHHTTCSVMIQECSHDFDTFDLEYLQHDLLDIMRKMIPDYVNEGDYRHPGPSMHSSAAMLTSPATSPP
;
A
#
# COMPACT_ATOMS: atom_id res chain seq x y z
N MET A 1 -1.66 -10.67 -36.41
CA MET A 1 -2.05 -10.18 -35.09
C MET A 1 -1.00 -9.21 -34.60
N GLU A 2 -1.43 -8.03 -34.25
CA GLU A 2 -0.52 -7.07 -33.70
C GLU A 2 -0.44 -7.21 -32.20
N PHE A 3 0.75 -7.10 -31.71
CA PHE A 3 0.99 -7.08 -30.27
C PHE A 3 1.48 -5.69 -29.87
N LYS A 4 0.85 -5.10 -28.87
CA LYS A 4 1.25 -3.80 -28.38
C LYS A 4 1.35 -3.84 -26.87
N MET A 5 2.43 -3.32 -26.34
CA MET A 5 2.66 -3.22 -24.91
C MET A 5 3.08 -1.82 -24.57
N ILE A 6 2.45 -1.26 -23.56
CA ILE A 6 2.81 0.05 -23.02
C ILE A 6 3.05 -0.12 -21.53
N GLN A 7 4.07 0.52 -21.06
CA GLN A 7 4.42 0.51 -19.65
C GLN A 7 4.55 1.94 -19.16
N LYS A 8 3.95 2.22 -18.02
CA LYS A 8 4.09 3.51 -17.37
C LYS A 8 4.35 3.32 -15.89
N GLU A 9 4.97 4.32 -15.31
CA GLU A 9 5.28 4.31 -13.90
C GLU A 9 4.53 5.46 -13.23
N ILE A 10 3.91 5.17 -12.10
CA ILE A 10 3.22 6.17 -11.29
C ILE A 10 4.01 6.27 -9.99
N GLN A 11 4.46 7.47 -9.65
CA GLN A 11 5.17 7.70 -8.41
C GLN A 11 4.23 8.22 -7.36
N LEU A 12 4.22 7.56 -6.21
CA LEU A 12 3.37 7.91 -5.10
C LEU A 12 4.23 8.12 -3.86
N GLN A 13 3.80 9.02 -3.00
CA GLN A 13 4.52 9.31 -1.78
C GLN A 13 3.73 8.84 -0.57
N SER A 14 4.31 7.95 0.20
CA SER A 14 3.68 7.52 1.44
C SER A 14 3.98 8.51 2.55
N ARG A 15 3.22 8.41 3.64
CA ARG A 15 3.43 9.27 4.80
C ARG A 15 4.17 8.52 5.90
N GLY A 16 5.27 7.90 5.56
CA GLY A 16 6.06 7.16 6.53
C GLY A 16 5.30 5.95 7.04
N TRP A 17 5.07 5.88 8.34
CA TRP A 17 4.42 4.73 8.95
C TRP A 17 2.90 4.81 8.95
N ILE A 18 2.35 5.95 8.57
CA ILE A 18 0.90 6.10 8.55
C ILE A 18 0.36 5.45 7.28
N PRO A 19 -0.65 4.59 7.39
CA PRO A 19 -1.27 4.01 6.20
C PRO A 19 -1.85 5.10 5.31
N THR A 20 -1.52 5.07 4.03
CA THR A 20 -2.04 6.03 3.06
C THR A 20 -2.67 5.28 1.91
N PHE A 21 -3.74 5.86 1.39
CA PHE A 21 -4.43 5.32 0.23
C PHE A 21 -4.26 6.28 -0.94
N HIS A 22 -3.95 5.72 -2.09
CA HIS A 22 -3.79 6.50 -3.31
C HIS A 22 -4.74 5.95 -4.37
N ASP A 23 -5.65 6.78 -4.82
CA ASP A 23 -6.58 6.41 -5.88
C ASP A 23 -5.90 6.66 -7.22
N ILE A 24 -5.58 5.59 -7.93
CA ILE A 24 -4.91 5.67 -9.22
C ILE A 24 -5.83 5.33 -10.38
N THR A 25 -7.13 5.34 -10.14
CA THR A 25 -8.11 4.96 -11.15
C THR A 25 -8.00 5.81 -12.41
N ILE A 26 -7.91 7.12 -12.24
CA ILE A 26 -7.83 8.04 -13.37
C ILE A 26 -6.53 7.85 -14.14
N ASP A 27 -5.42 7.63 -13.44
CA ASP A 27 -4.14 7.41 -14.07
C ASP A 27 -4.16 6.15 -14.94
N ILE A 28 -4.79 5.09 -14.45
CA ILE A 28 -4.91 3.85 -15.19
C ILE A 28 -5.81 4.02 -16.41
N HIS A 29 -6.97 4.65 -16.23
CA HIS A 29 -7.89 4.90 -17.35
C HIS A 29 -7.21 5.73 -18.43
N LYS A 30 -6.47 6.74 -18.04
CA LYS A 30 -5.78 7.60 -18.98
C LYS A 30 -4.72 6.84 -19.76
N MET A 31 -3.97 6.00 -19.09
CA MET A 31 -2.96 5.17 -19.73
C MET A 31 -3.59 4.22 -20.75
N VAL A 32 -4.67 3.57 -20.38
CA VAL A 32 -5.39 2.66 -21.28
C VAL A 32 -5.91 3.41 -22.51
N GLN A 33 -6.50 4.57 -22.28
CA GLN A 33 -7.03 5.39 -23.36
C GLN A 33 -5.93 5.82 -24.32
N GLU A 34 -4.83 6.31 -23.80
CA GLU A 34 -3.70 6.75 -24.60
C GLU A 34 -3.01 5.60 -25.34
N SER A 35 -3.14 4.39 -24.83
CA SER A 35 -2.51 3.23 -25.45
C SER A 35 -3.16 2.86 -26.78
N GLY A 36 -4.43 3.17 -26.95
CA GLY A 36 -5.17 2.76 -28.12
C GLY A 36 -5.50 1.28 -28.19
N ILE A 37 -5.13 0.52 -27.16
CA ILE A 37 -5.42 -0.90 -27.11
C ILE A 37 -6.90 -1.09 -26.79
N GLN A 38 -7.60 -1.88 -27.58
CA GLN A 38 -9.02 -2.10 -27.38
C GLN A 38 -9.33 -3.34 -26.57
N ASN A 39 -8.52 -4.36 -26.71
CA ASN A 39 -8.70 -5.59 -25.96
C ASN A 39 -7.34 -6.01 -25.43
N GLY A 40 -7.26 -6.22 -24.15
CA GLY A 40 -5.97 -6.58 -23.57
C GLY A 40 -6.06 -6.70 -22.06
N THR A 41 -4.91 -6.68 -21.44
CA THR A 41 -4.76 -6.82 -20.00
C THR A 41 -4.02 -5.61 -19.45
N VAL A 42 -4.44 -5.18 -18.28
CA VAL A 42 -3.72 -4.18 -17.52
C VAL A 42 -3.18 -4.84 -16.25
N SER A 43 -1.87 -4.73 -16.06
CA SER A 43 -1.25 -5.22 -14.84
C SER A 43 -0.79 -4.03 -14.02
N VAL A 44 -1.15 -4.01 -12.76
CA VAL A 44 -0.73 -2.95 -11.85
C VAL A 44 0.09 -3.60 -10.75
N VAL A 45 1.33 -3.18 -10.62
CA VAL A 45 2.28 -3.81 -9.72
C VAL A 45 2.91 -2.76 -8.83
N SER A 46 2.94 -3.03 -7.54
CA SER A 46 3.69 -2.21 -6.60
C SER A 46 5.04 -2.85 -6.35
N HIS A 47 6.09 -2.04 -6.34
CA HIS A 47 7.43 -2.50 -6.04
C HIS A 47 7.80 -2.35 -4.57
N HIS A 48 6.87 -1.87 -3.75
CA HIS A 48 7.12 -1.68 -2.33
C HIS A 48 6.66 -2.89 -1.52
N THR A 49 7.44 -3.31 -0.56
CA THR A 49 7.18 -4.54 0.21
C THR A 49 5.97 -4.42 1.15
N THR A 50 5.59 -3.22 1.53
CA THR A 50 4.48 -2.99 2.46
C THR A 50 3.32 -2.26 1.80
N CYS A 51 3.16 -2.48 0.52
CA CYS A 51 2.10 -1.85 -0.25
C CYS A 51 1.24 -2.93 -0.89
N SER A 52 -0.02 -2.63 -1.06
CA SER A 52 -0.90 -3.51 -1.82
C SER A 52 -1.72 -2.71 -2.83
N VAL A 53 -2.15 -3.39 -3.87
CA VAL A 53 -3.03 -2.81 -4.88
C VAL A 53 -4.34 -3.56 -4.80
N MET A 54 -5.44 -2.83 -4.77
CA MET A 54 -6.77 -3.44 -4.66
C MET A 54 -7.80 -2.64 -5.42
N ILE A 55 -8.93 -3.26 -5.65
CA ILE A 55 -10.10 -2.58 -6.18
C ILE A 55 -11.04 -2.37 -5.02
N GLN A 56 -11.48 -1.15 -4.84
CA GLN A 56 -12.36 -0.79 -3.76
C GLN A 56 -13.53 0.04 -4.31
N GLU A 57 -14.70 -0.19 -3.75
CA GLU A 57 -15.85 0.64 -4.08
C GLU A 57 -15.62 2.05 -3.54
N CYS A 58 -16.00 3.06 -4.29
CA CYS A 58 -15.90 4.43 -3.84
C CYS A 58 -17.18 4.81 -3.13
N SER A 59 -17.10 5.01 -1.83
CA SER A 59 -18.29 5.28 -1.02
C SER A 59 -18.64 6.76 -0.92
N HIS A 60 -17.69 7.62 -1.23
CA HIS A 60 -17.84 9.09 -1.18
C HIS A 60 -18.16 9.65 0.21
N ASP A 61 -18.00 8.87 1.25
CA ASP A 61 -18.16 9.36 2.62
C ASP A 61 -16.79 9.40 3.29
N PHE A 62 -16.32 10.60 3.55
CA PHE A 62 -14.98 10.82 4.07
C PHE A 62 -15.02 11.34 5.49
N ASP A 63 -13.97 11.06 6.25
CA ASP A 63 -13.80 11.64 7.57
C ASP A 63 -13.13 13.01 7.45
N THR A 64 -12.77 13.59 8.58
CA THR A 64 -12.13 14.91 8.62
C THR A 64 -10.71 14.91 8.07
N PHE A 65 -10.13 13.73 7.81
CA PHE A 65 -8.79 13.60 7.26
C PHE A 65 -8.80 13.13 5.80
N ASP A 66 -9.94 13.25 5.13
CA ASP A 66 -10.12 12.82 3.74
C ASP A 66 -9.91 11.33 3.51
N LEU A 67 -10.12 10.53 4.54
CA LEU A 67 -10.08 9.09 4.43
C LEU A 67 -11.50 8.56 4.40
N GLU A 68 -11.82 7.72 3.43
CA GLU A 68 -13.15 7.15 3.37
C GLU A 68 -13.40 6.23 4.56
N TYR A 69 -14.62 6.23 5.07
CA TYR A 69 -14.96 5.35 6.19
C TYR A 69 -14.76 3.88 5.85
N LEU A 70 -14.96 3.51 4.58
CA LEU A 70 -14.69 2.15 4.14
C LEU A 70 -13.20 1.80 4.28
N GLN A 71 -12.32 2.76 4.08
CA GLN A 71 -10.89 2.57 4.29
C GLN A 71 -10.56 2.44 5.77
N HIS A 72 -11.24 3.19 6.63
CA HIS A 72 -11.11 3.02 8.08
C HIS A 72 -11.51 1.62 8.52
N ASP A 73 -12.63 1.13 8.01
CA ASP A 73 -13.10 -0.20 8.34
C ASP A 73 -12.09 -1.27 7.94
N LEU A 74 -11.49 -1.10 6.77
CA LEU A 74 -10.47 -2.02 6.30
C LEU A 74 -9.25 -2.01 7.22
N LEU A 75 -8.77 -0.83 7.59
CA LEU A 75 -7.62 -0.72 8.49
C LEU A 75 -7.92 -1.30 9.87
N ASP A 76 -9.11 -1.04 10.40
CA ASP A 76 -9.50 -1.55 11.70
C ASP A 76 -9.58 -3.08 11.72
N ILE A 77 -10.12 -3.66 10.66
CA ILE A 77 -10.20 -5.11 10.54
C ILE A 77 -8.81 -5.71 10.39
N MET A 78 -7.97 -5.09 9.57
CA MET A 78 -6.59 -5.58 9.40
C MET A 78 -5.81 -5.52 10.70
N ARG A 79 -5.99 -4.49 11.51
CA ARG A 79 -5.31 -4.38 12.81
C ARG A 79 -5.79 -5.43 13.80
N LYS A 80 -7.02 -5.89 13.66
CA LYS A 80 -7.52 -6.99 14.50
C LYS A 80 -6.89 -8.32 14.11
N MET A 81 -6.64 -8.52 12.81
CA MET A 81 -6.06 -9.76 12.33
C MET A 81 -4.54 -9.75 12.44
N ILE A 82 -3.92 -8.62 12.16
CA ILE A 82 -2.47 -8.45 12.16
C ILE A 82 -2.16 -7.20 12.99
N PRO A 83 -2.14 -7.34 14.32
CA PRO A 83 -1.89 -6.20 15.19
C PRO A 83 -0.52 -5.57 14.97
N ASP A 84 -0.43 -4.28 15.26
CA ASP A 84 0.84 -3.58 15.18
C ASP A 84 1.82 -4.14 16.20
N TYR A 85 3.08 -4.12 15.87
CA TYR A 85 4.12 -4.50 16.82
C TYR A 85 4.21 -3.42 17.88
N VAL A 86 3.95 -3.79 19.11
CA VAL A 86 3.99 -2.87 20.24
C VAL A 86 5.04 -3.29 21.25
N ASN A 87 5.08 -4.57 21.56
CA ASN A 87 6.00 -5.10 22.55
C ASN A 87 6.88 -6.18 21.96
N GLU A 88 8.08 -6.31 22.53
CA GLU A 88 8.94 -7.41 22.17
C GLU A 88 8.25 -8.73 22.44
N GLY A 89 8.29 -9.62 21.50
CA GLY A 89 7.63 -10.92 21.64
C GLY A 89 6.25 -11.00 20.99
N ASP A 90 5.68 -9.87 20.57
CA ASP A 90 4.39 -9.88 19.86
C ASP A 90 4.51 -10.67 18.56
N TYR A 91 5.65 -10.61 17.93
CA TYR A 91 5.94 -11.35 16.71
C TYR A 91 7.28 -12.05 16.83
N ARG A 92 7.44 -13.16 16.11
CA ARG A 92 8.70 -13.89 16.10
C ARG A 92 9.77 -13.23 15.28
N HIS A 93 9.37 -12.39 14.36
CA HIS A 93 10.30 -11.61 13.55
C HIS A 93 10.49 -10.21 14.17
N PRO A 94 11.70 -9.76 14.29
CA PRO A 94 12.93 -10.44 13.98
C PRO A 94 13.27 -11.51 15.00
N GLY A 95 13.96 -12.56 14.57
CA GLY A 95 14.45 -13.59 15.46
C GLY A 95 15.53 -13.08 16.39
N PRO A 96 16.00 -13.89 17.34
CA PRO A 96 16.93 -13.43 18.36
C PRO A 96 18.20 -12.74 17.83
N SER A 97 18.79 -13.25 16.78
CA SER A 97 19.99 -12.64 16.25
C SER A 97 19.72 -11.32 15.56
N MET A 98 18.58 -11.23 14.86
CA MET A 98 18.20 -10.00 14.22
C MET A 98 17.71 -8.97 15.23
N HIS A 99 17.20 -9.45 16.33
CA HIS A 99 16.69 -8.58 17.37
C HIS A 99 17.80 -7.71 17.95
N SER A 100 18.97 -8.27 18.15
CA SER A 100 20.10 -7.48 18.62
C SER A 100 20.47 -6.40 17.62
N SER A 101 20.47 -6.75 16.35
CA SER A 101 20.76 -5.76 15.32
C SER A 101 19.68 -4.73 15.23
N ALA A 102 18.47 -5.16 15.36
CA ALA A 102 17.36 -4.25 15.31
C ALA A 102 17.39 -3.24 16.42
N ALA A 103 17.77 -3.66 17.58
CA ALA A 103 17.85 -2.74 18.69
C ALA A 103 18.83 -1.61 18.40
N MET A 104 19.87 -1.91 17.68
CA MET A 104 20.82 -0.89 17.36
C MET A 104 20.34 0.03 16.24
N LEU A 105 19.64 -0.57 15.29
CA LEU A 105 19.21 0.23 14.18
C LEU A 105 18.04 1.08 14.51
N THR A 106 17.24 0.54 15.32
CA THR A 106 16.01 1.20 15.45
C THR A 106 16.01 2.14 16.47
N SER A 107 16.82 2.00 17.29
CA SER A 107 16.73 2.97 18.23
C SER A 107 16.12 4.12 17.62
N PRO A 108 16.38 4.35 16.56
CA PRO A 108 15.89 5.53 16.07
C PRO A 108 14.59 5.40 15.61
N ALA A 109 14.51 4.93 14.92
CA ALA A 109 13.44 5.03 14.26
C ALA A 109 12.41 4.50 14.78
N THR A 110 12.70 3.90 15.31
CA THR A 110 11.79 3.39 15.83
C THR A 110 10.68 3.72 15.46
N SER A 111 10.75 4.13 14.95
CA SER A 111 9.92 4.52 14.51
C SER A 111 9.21 3.86 14.04
N PRO A 112 8.51 3.94 14.00
CA PRO A 112 7.54 3.36 13.83
C PRO A 112 7.55 2.67 12.88
N PRO A 113 7.19 1.97 12.80
CA PRO A 113 7.14 1.17 11.84
C PRO A 113 6.28 1.25 10.94
#